data_d47c24b629491d29c66b37ef66e75dc6
#
_entry.id   d47c24b629491d29c66b37ef66e75dc6
#
_cell.length_a   1.000
_cell.length_b   1.000
_cell.length_c   1.000
_cell.angle_alpha   90.00
_cell.angle_beta   90.00
_cell.angle_gamma   90.00
#
_symmetry.space_group_name_H-M   'P 1'
#
loop_
_entity.id
_entity.type
_entity.pdbx_description
1 polymer ?
#
loop_
_entity_poly.entity_id
_entity_poly.type
_entity_poly.pdbx_seq_one_letter_code
_entity_poly.pdbx_strand_id
1 'polypeptide(L)'
;KNGRVRNFWTFKRTRFILQILYRNASLYLQYLRIIDKKSDSVEKQLHISTKNQELIELLELEKSLVYFSTSLRSNELVLEKMLKIDKIKQYPEDEELLDDVIIENKQAIEMADIYSNILSGTMDAYASVISNNLNIVMKVLAIITIVMSIPTMIASFWGMNVPVPLAHSAHGFLILVIVSLILTIFGGYILGKKNMF
;
A
#
# COMPACT_ATOMS: atom_id res chain seq x y z
N LYS A 1 12.71 -39.40 3.98
CA LYS A 1 12.38 -39.73 2.57
C LYS A 1 13.43 -39.13 1.70
N ASN A 2 14.26 -39.97 1.06
CA ASN A 2 15.50 -39.64 0.39
C ASN A 2 15.24 -38.92 -0.95
N GLY A 3 15.19 -37.60 -0.96
CA GLY A 3 15.38 -36.83 -2.16
C GLY A 3 16.86 -36.85 -2.51
N ARG A 4 17.30 -37.80 -3.34
CA ARG A 4 18.65 -37.81 -3.87
C ARG A 4 18.80 -36.63 -4.82
N VAL A 5 19.45 -35.57 -4.37
CA VAL A 5 19.90 -34.48 -5.24
C VAL A 5 20.97 -35.07 -6.14
N ARG A 6 20.74 -35.14 -7.46
CA ARG A 6 21.71 -35.60 -8.44
C ARG A 6 22.95 -34.69 -8.37
N ASN A 7 24.16 -35.28 -8.41
CA ASN A 7 25.44 -34.59 -8.36
C ASN A 7 25.81 -33.86 -7.05
N PHE A 8 25.24 -34.26 -5.92
CA PHE A 8 25.61 -33.73 -4.61
C PHE A 8 26.78 -34.51 -4.01
N TRP A 9 27.98 -33.90 -4.01
CA TRP A 9 29.22 -34.56 -3.61
C TRP A 9 29.75 -33.99 -2.29
N THR A 10 29.57 -34.69 -1.20
CA THR A 10 29.98 -34.24 0.14
C THR A 10 31.50 -34.35 0.40
N PHE A 11 32.23 -35.16 -0.37
CA PHE A 11 33.68 -35.31 -0.22
C PHE A 11 34.47 -34.18 -0.88
N LYS A 12 33.93 -33.48 -1.87
CA LYS A 12 34.50 -32.25 -2.46
C LYS A 12 34.02 -31.05 -1.61
N ARG A 13 34.77 -30.70 -0.56
CA ARG A 13 34.32 -29.73 0.45
C ARG A 13 33.96 -28.36 -0.13
N THR A 14 34.79 -27.84 -1.02
CA THR A 14 34.54 -26.54 -1.68
C THR A 14 33.24 -26.59 -2.46
N ARG A 15 33.09 -27.57 -3.36
CA ARG A 15 31.88 -27.75 -4.15
C ARG A 15 30.63 -27.94 -3.30
N PHE A 16 30.74 -28.66 -2.21
CA PHE A 16 29.63 -28.86 -1.26
C PHE A 16 29.14 -27.54 -0.68
N ILE A 17 30.07 -26.65 -0.23
CA ILE A 17 29.70 -25.33 0.31
C ILE A 17 29.07 -24.47 -0.79
N LEU A 18 29.65 -24.44 -1.99
CA LEU A 18 29.10 -23.68 -3.12
C LEU A 18 27.70 -24.15 -3.52
N GLN A 19 27.45 -25.46 -3.50
CA GLN A 19 26.11 -26.01 -3.76
C GLN A 19 25.08 -25.60 -2.69
N ILE A 20 25.49 -25.50 -1.42
CA ILE A 20 24.61 -24.99 -0.38
C ILE A 20 24.29 -23.51 -0.60
N LEU A 21 25.31 -22.69 -0.94
CA LEU A 21 25.13 -21.27 -1.21
C LEU A 21 24.26 -21.03 -2.45
N TYR A 22 24.47 -21.81 -3.52
CA TYR A 22 23.62 -21.77 -4.70
C TYR A 22 22.15 -22.09 -4.36
N ARG A 23 21.95 -23.17 -3.59
CA ARG A 23 20.60 -23.54 -3.17
C ARG A 23 19.96 -22.49 -2.28
N ASN A 24 20.76 -21.85 -1.43
CA ASN A 24 20.29 -20.75 -0.59
C ASN A 24 19.84 -19.55 -1.44
N ALA A 25 20.65 -19.09 -2.41
CA ALA A 25 20.28 -18.01 -3.32
C ALA A 25 19.00 -18.34 -4.12
N SER A 26 18.92 -19.56 -4.68
CA SER A 26 17.74 -20.03 -5.40
C SER A 26 16.48 -20.08 -4.50
N LEU A 27 16.60 -20.39 -3.21
CA LEU A 27 15.49 -20.34 -2.27
C LEU A 27 15.05 -18.92 -1.99
N TYR A 28 15.97 -17.95 -1.86
CA TYR A 28 15.60 -16.54 -1.75
C TYR A 28 14.77 -16.08 -2.94
N LEU A 29 15.20 -16.39 -4.17
CA LEU A 29 14.43 -16.07 -5.39
C LEU A 29 13.03 -16.70 -5.36
N GLN A 30 12.93 -17.94 -4.89
CA GLN A 30 11.63 -18.61 -4.75
C GLN A 30 10.72 -17.91 -3.74
N TYR A 31 11.24 -17.55 -2.57
CA TYR A 31 10.47 -16.84 -1.54
C TYR A 31 10.10 -15.43 -1.96
N LEU A 32 10.98 -14.71 -2.68
CA LEU A 32 10.68 -13.40 -3.25
C LEU A 32 9.47 -13.45 -4.19
N ARG A 33 9.39 -14.49 -5.05
CA ARG A 33 8.22 -14.70 -5.91
C ARG A 33 6.95 -15.04 -5.14
N ILE A 34 7.07 -15.67 -3.97
CA ILE A 34 5.92 -15.95 -3.10
C ILE A 34 5.43 -14.65 -2.46
N ILE A 35 6.35 -13.80 -1.99
CA ILE A 35 6.03 -12.49 -1.42
C ILE A 35 5.33 -11.62 -2.46
N ASP A 36 5.85 -11.55 -3.69
CA ASP A 36 5.28 -10.82 -4.81
C ASP A 36 3.82 -11.24 -5.08
N LYS A 37 3.58 -12.53 -5.27
CA LYS A 37 2.22 -13.07 -5.45
C LYS A 37 1.29 -12.78 -4.26
N LYS A 38 1.83 -12.80 -3.05
CA LYS A 38 1.05 -12.49 -1.86
C LYS A 38 0.71 -11.01 -1.81
N SER A 39 1.65 -10.14 -2.18
CA SER A 39 1.44 -8.69 -2.32
C SER A 39 0.33 -8.38 -3.32
N ASP A 40 0.39 -8.97 -4.52
CA ASP A 40 -0.68 -8.83 -5.54
C ASP A 40 -2.06 -9.25 -5.02
N SER A 41 -2.09 -10.33 -4.23
CA SER A 41 -3.35 -10.82 -3.65
C SER A 41 -3.93 -9.85 -2.62
N VAL A 42 -3.08 -9.29 -1.77
CA VAL A 42 -3.47 -8.32 -0.74
C VAL A 42 -3.89 -7.00 -1.39
N GLU A 43 -3.17 -6.56 -2.42
CA GLU A 43 -3.52 -5.36 -3.20
C GLU A 43 -4.92 -5.49 -3.83
N LYS A 44 -5.24 -6.62 -4.44
CA LYS A 44 -6.59 -6.87 -4.99
C LYS A 44 -7.68 -6.84 -3.92
N GLN A 45 -7.39 -7.32 -2.72
CA GLN A 45 -8.32 -7.25 -1.59
C GLN A 45 -8.50 -5.80 -1.10
N LEU A 46 -7.43 -5.02 -1.07
CA LEU A 46 -7.45 -3.62 -0.68
C LEU A 46 -8.32 -2.76 -1.61
N HIS A 47 -8.38 -3.09 -2.92
CA HIS A 47 -9.29 -2.44 -3.87
C HIS A 47 -10.77 -2.67 -3.54
N ILE A 48 -11.12 -3.78 -2.92
CA ILE A 48 -12.49 -4.17 -2.60
C ILE A 48 -12.87 -3.74 -1.17
N SER A 49 -11.91 -3.80 -0.25
CA SER A 49 -12.08 -3.60 1.19
C SER A 49 -11.10 -2.53 1.67
N THR A 50 -11.60 -1.41 2.14
CA THR A 50 -10.77 -0.33 2.73
C THR A 50 -10.41 -0.60 4.19
N LYS A 51 -10.12 -1.85 4.56
CA LYS A 51 -9.75 -2.18 5.94
C LYS A 51 -8.27 -1.92 6.17
N ASN A 52 -7.92 -1.49 7.37
CA ASN A 52 -6.52 -1.26 7.76
C ASN A 52 -5.71 -2.57 7.84
N GLN A 53 -6.37 -3.71 7.88
CA GLN A 53 -5.72 -5.02 8.01
C GLN A 53 -4.86 -5.35 6.79
N GLU A 54 -5.35 -5.06 5.59
CA GLU A 54 -4.63 -5.29 4.34
C GLU A 54 -3.38 -4.42 4.24
N LEU A 55 -3.46 -3.16 4.70
CA LEU A 55 -2.29 -2.27 4.77
C LEU A 55 -1.23 -2.78 5.76
N ILE A 56 -1.64 -3.32 6.90
CA ILE A 56 -0.73 -3.93 7.87
C ILE A 56 -0.05 -5.15 7.26
N GLU A 57 -0.77 -5.97 6.50
CA GLU A 57 -0.21 -7.15 5.83
C GLU A 57 0.83 -6.75 4.76
N LEU A 58 0.57 -5.69 3.97
CA LEU A 58 1.57 -5.14 3.04
C LEU A 58 2.81 -4.64 3.77
N LEU A 59 2.66 -3.97 4.91
CA LEU A 59 3.79 -3.52 5.73
C LEU A 59 4.64 -4.68 6.27
N GLU A 60 4.02 -5.81 6.64
CA GLU A 60 4.74 -7.01 7.08
C GLU A 60 5.52 -7.66 5.94
N LEU A 61 4.95 -7.65 4.72
CA LEU A 61 5.63 -8.10 3.51
C LEU A 61 6.84 -7.20 3.19
N GLU A 62 6.70 -5.88 3.29
CA GLU A 62 7.79 -4.93 3.10
C GLU A 62 8.94 -5.17 4.09
N LYS A 63 8.62 -5.34 5.39
CA LYS A 63 9.63 -5.70 6.39
C LYS A 63 10.37 -6.98 6.04
N SER A 64 9.66 -7.97 5.50
CA SER A 64 10.27 -9.22 5.06
C SER A 64 11.26 -9.02 3.91
N LEU A 65 10.93 -8.13 2.96
CA LEU A 65 11.81 -7.75 1.85
C LEU A 65 13.08 -7.04 2.35
N VAL A 66 12.94 -6.14 3.32
CA VAL A 66 14.10 -5.46 3.96
C VAL A 66 15.04 -6.47 4.63
N TYR A 67 14.50 -7.46 5.35
CA TYR A 67 15.33 -8.52 5.95
C TYR A 67 16.01 -9.38 4.88
N PHE A 68 15.31 -9.68 3.78
CA PHE A 68 15.87 -10.45 2.68
C PHE A 68 17.00 -9.66 1.98
N SER A 69 16.77 -8.41 1.61
CA SER A 69 17.79 -7.54 1.00
C SER A 69 19.02 -7.42 1.89
N THR A 70 18.84 -7.18 3.19
CA THR A 70 19.95 -7.09 4.15
C THR A 70 20.76 -8.39 4.23
N SER A 71 20.09 -9.54 4.30
CA SER A 71 20.73 -10.85 4.36
C SER A 71 21.48 -11.19 3.07
N LEU A 72 20.86 -10.90 1.90
CA LEU A 72 21.46 -11.13 0.59
C LEU A 72 22.69 -10.24 0.35
N ARG A 73 22.67 -8.97 0.77
CA ARG A 73 23.83 -8.08 0.71
C ARG A 73 24.97 -8.56 1.63
N SER A 74 24.64 -9.12 2.79
CA SER A 74 25.63 -9.75 3.67
C SER A 74 26.24 -10.99 3.01
N ASN A 75 25.45 -11.81 2.32
CA ASN A 75 25.93 -12.95 1.54
C ASN A 75 26.84 -12.48 0.38
N GLU A 76 26.49 -11.41 -0.32
CA GLU A 76 27.29 -10.84 -1.40
C GLU A 76 28.72 -10.54 -0.94
N LEU A 77 28.88 -9.89 0.23
CA LEU A 77 30.19 -9.60 0.81
C LEU A 77 31.01 -10.87 1.10
N VAL A 78 30.35 -11.95 1.50
CA VAL A 78 31.01 -13.27 1.70
C VAL A 78 31.45 -13.86 0.37
N LEU A 79 30.58 -13.84 -0.63
CA LEU A 79 30.85 -14.36 -1.97
C LEU A 79 31.99 -13.60 -2.66
N GLU A 80 32.05 -12.28 -2.53
CA GLU A 80 33.15 -11.46 -3.03
C GLU A 80 34.49 -11.80 -2.36
N LYS A 81 34.48 -12.10 -1.04
CA LYS A 81 35.69 -12.58 -0.36
C LYS A 81 36.08 -13.97 -0.85
N MET A 82 35.12 -14.82 -1.12
CA MET A 82 35.39 -16.18 -1.64
C MET A 82 36.07 -16.16 -3.02
N LEU A 83 35.74 -15.19 -3.88
CA LEU A 83 36.42 -14.96 -5.16
C LEU A 83 37.93 -14.71 -5.02
N LYS A 84 38.40 -14.24 -3.85
CA LYS A 84 39.81 -13.94 -3.60
C LYS A 84 40.59 -15.14 -3.04
N ILE A 85 39.93 -16.27 -2.84
CA ILE A 85 40.54 -17.47 -2.25
C ILE A 85 41.01 -18.41 -3.36
N ASP A 86 42.34 -18.50 -3.55
CA ASP A 86 42.97 -19.34 -4.61
C ASP A 86 42.53 -20.80 -4.56
N LYS A 87 42.25 -21.33 -3.37
CA LYS A 87 41.80 -22.70 -3.18
C LYS A 87 40.44 -23.00 -3.82
N ILE A 88 39.60 -22.00 -4.01
CA ILE A 88 38.30 -22.15 -4.67
C ILE A 88 38.51 -22.21 -6.20
N LYS A 89 39.48 -21.46 -6.71
CA LYS A 89 39.83 -21.41 -8.13
C LYS A 89 40.66 -22.61 -8.59
N GLN A 90 40.96 -23.55 -7.69
CA GLN A 90 41.77 -24.71 -8.02
C GLN A 90 41.14 -25.61 -9.11
N TYR A 91 39.79 -25.59 -9.21
CA TYR A 91 39.05 -26.35 -10.21
C TYR A 91 38.12 -25.40 -10.98
N PRO A 92 38.22 -25.34 -12.32
CA PRO A 92 37.36 -24.46 -13.14
C PRO A 92 35.89 -24.65 -12.91
N GLU A 93 35.44 -25.87 -12.63
CA GLU A 93 34.04 -26.20 -12.34
C GLU A 93 33.55 -25.59 -11.00
N ASP A 94 34.41 -25.33 -10.06
CA ASP A 94 34.07 -24.72 -8.77
C ASP A 94 34.06 -23.18 -8.89
N GLU A 95 34.92 -22.62 -9.75
CA GLU A 95 34.92 -21.20 -10.14
C GLU A 95 33.61 -20.83 -10.84
N GLU A 96 33.22 -21.61 -11.88
CA GLU A 96 31.96 -21.45 -12.60
C GLU A 96 30.75 -21.52 -11.64
N LEU A 97 30.74 -22.48 -10.72
CA LEU A 97 29.67 -22.60 -9.73
C LEU A 97 29.63 -21.41 -8.78
N LEU A 98 30.77 -20.83 -8.41
CA LEU A 98 30.82 -19.62 -7.57
C LEU A 98 30.26 -18.41 -8.32
N ASP A 99 30.58 -18.27 -9.59
CA ASP A 99 30.02 -17.20 -10.44
C ASP A 99 28.50 -17.34 -10.56
N ASP A 100 27.99 -18.54 -10.74
CA ASP A 100 26.55 -18.81 -10.74
C ASP A 100 25.89 -18.39 -9.40
N VAL A 101 26.51 -18.71 -8.28
CA VAL A 101 26.00 -18.31 -6.95
C VAL A 101 25.96 -16.79 -6.82
N ILE A 102 26.98 -16.09 -7.30
CA ILE A 102 27.04 -14.62 -7.26
C ILE A 102 25.93 -14.01 -8.13
N ILE A 103 25.73 -14.53 -9.32
CA ILE A 103 24.68 -14.08 -10.24
C ILE A 103 23.30 -14.27 -9.61
N GLU A 104 23.00 -15.45 -9.09
CA GLU A 104 21.72 -15.75 -8.42
C GLU A 104 21.50 -14.84 -7.19
N ASN A 105 22.56 -14.61 -6.39
CA ASN A 105 22.47 -13.73 -5.22
C ASN A 105 22.24 -12.26 -5.62
N LYS A 106 22.90 -11.76 -6.66
CA LYS A 106 22.68 -10.41 -7.19
C LYS A 106 21.28 -10.24 -7.74
N GLN A 107 20.81 -11.22 -8.51
CA GLN A 107 19.43 -11.22 -9.01
C GLN A 107 18.42 -11.18 -7.85
N ALA A 108 18.68 -11.91 -6.77
CA ALA A 108 17.80 -11.88 -5.60
C ALA A 108 17.80 -10.51 -4.89
N ILE A 109 18.95 -9.83 -4.80
CA ILE A 109 19.05 -8.47 -4.26
C ILE A 109 18.21 -7.51 -5.11
N GLU A 110 18.42 -7.51 -6.42
CA GLU A 110 17.68 -6.64 -7.35
C GLU A 110 16.17 -6.88 -7.26
N MET A 111 15.74 -8.13 -7.22
CA MET A 111 14.31 -8.46 -7.07
C MET A 111 13.75 -7.99 -5.72
N ALA A 112 14.50 -8.17 -4.62
CA ALA A 112 14.07 -7.69 -3.30
C ALA A 112 13.91 -6.17 -3.28
N ASP A 113 14.85 -5.44 -3.87
CA ASP A 113 14.82 -3.98 -3.95
C ASP A 113 13.66 -3.49 -4.85
N ILE A 114 13.43 -4.13 -5.99
CA ILE A 114 12.31 -3.83 -6.90
C ILE A 114 10.98 -4.04 -6.18
N TYR A 115 10.78 -5.20 -5.57
CA TYR A 115 9.52 -5.51 -4.88
C TYR A 115 9.28 -4.59 -3.68
N SER A 116 10.34 -4.23 -2.94
CA SER A 116 10.24 -3.26 -1.84
C SER A 116 9.80 -1.88 -2.33
N ASN A 117 10.36 -1.40 -3.45
CA ASN A 117 9.99 -0.12 -4.04
C ASN A 117 8.55 -0.12 -4.56
N ILE A 118 8.12 -1.20 -5.22
CA ILE A 118 6.74 -1.35 -5.69
C ILE A 118 5.78 -1.32 -4.50
N LEU A 119 6.09 -2.07 -3.45
CA LEU A 119 5.23 -2.19 -2.28
C LEU A 119 5.09 -0.86 -1.53
N SER A 120 6.21 -0.15 -1.32
CA SER A 120 6.23 1.20 -0.73
C SER A 120 5.41 2.18 -1.58
N GLY A 121 5.61 2.20 -2.90
CA GLY A 121 4.83 3.04 -3.82
C GLY A 121 3.34 2.72 -3.80
N THR A 122 2.98 1.44 -3.69
CA THR A 122 1.58 1.00 -3.56
C THR A 122 0.96 1.53 -2.26
N MET A 123 1.66 1.41 -1.13
CA MET A 123 1.18 1.92 0.16
C MET A 123 0.98 3.44 0.13
N ASP A 124 1.91 4.19 -0.46
CA ASP A 124 1.81 5.65 -0.61
C ASP A 124 0.62 6.06 -1.49
N ALA A 125 0.39 5.32 -2.58
CA ALA A 125 -0.77 5.53 -3.45
C ALA A 125 -2.08 5.31 -2.68
N TYR A 126 -2.17 4.23 -1.90
CA TYR A 126 -3.37 3.96 -1.08
C TYR A 126 -3.58 4.99 0.02
N ALA A 127 -2.53 5.45 0.70
CA ALA A 127 -2.62 6.54 1.67
C ALA A 127 -3.21 7.80 1.02
N SER A 128 -2.81 8.11 -0.20
CA SER A 128 -3.34 9.23 -0.99
C SER A 128 -4.82 9.02 -1.35
N VAL A 129 -5.22 7.81 -1.77
CA VAL A 129 -6.61 7.47 -2.08
C VAL A 129 -7.49 7.60 -0.83
N ILE A 130 -7.04 7.07 0.32
CA ILE A 130 -7.76 7.17 1.59
C ILE A 130 -7.94 8.64 1.98
N SER A 131 -6.88 9.45 1.88
CA SER A 131 -6.93 10.89 2.17
C SER A 131 -7.92 11.62 1.25
N ASN A 132 -7.92 11.30 -0.05
CA ASN A 132 -8.87 11.87 -0.99
C ASN A 132 -10.32 11.49 -0.68
N ASN A 133 -10.57 10.21 -0.35
CA ASN A 133 -11.89 9.73 0.04
C ASN A 133 -12.39 10.44 1.32
N LEU A 134 -11.51 10.62 2.30
CA LEU A 134 -11.83 11.39 3.51
C LEU A 134 -12.22 12.83 3.17
N ASN A 135 -11.47 13.49 2.29
CA ASN A 135 -11.78 14.84 1.82
C ASN A 135 -13.15 14.92 1.14
N ILE A 136 -13.50 13.92 0.34
CA ILE A 136 -14.83 13.84 -0.30
C ILE A 136 -15.92 13.74 0.78
N VAL A 137 -15.77 12.82 1.74
CA VAL A 137 -16.74 12.66 2.84
C VAL A 137 -16.89 13.95 3.65
N MET A 138 -15.78 14.63 3.98
CA MET A 138 -15.78 15.90 4.70
C MET A 138 -16.47 17.00 3.91
N LYS A 139 -16.26 17.09 2.60
CA LYS A 139 -16.97 18.02 1.72
C LYS A 139 -18.48 17.78 1.73
N VAL A 140 -18.90 16.52 1.57
CA VAL A 140 -20.32 16.15 1.60
C VAL A 140 -20.95 16.53 2.94
N LEU A 141 -20.28 16.23 4.06
CA LEU A 141 -20.75 16.57 5.40
C LEU A 141 -20.87 18.10 5.58
N ALA A 142 -19.88 18.87 5.11
CA ALA A 142 -19.92 20.32 5.16
C ALA A 142 -21.10 20.89 4.34
N ILE A 143 -21.34 20.37 3.14
CA ILE A 143 -22.48 20.79 2.30
C ILE A 143 -23.81 20.50 3.00
N ILE A 144 -23.99 19.29 3.53
CA ILE A 144 -25.20 18.93 4.28
C ILE A 144 -25.40 19.90 5.45
N THR A 145 -24.34 20.17 6.22
CA THR A 145 -24.40 21.08 7.36
C THR A 145 -24.80 22.50 6.93
N ILE A 146 -24.18 23.03 5.88
CA ILE A 146 -24.50 24.37 5.35
C ILE A 146 -25.96 24.43 4.85
N VAL A 147 -26.37 23.44 4.09
CA VAL A 147 -27.73 23.39 3.52
C VAL A 147 -28.78 23.29 4.65
N MET A 148 -28.52 22.46 5.68
CA MET A 148 -29.42 22.33 6.82
C MET A 148 -29.43 23.56 7.73
N SER A 149 -28.38 24.39 7.71
CA SER A 149 -28.35 25.63 8.49
C SER A 149 -29.30 26.72 7.96
N ILE A 150 -29.63 26.70 6.64
CA ILE A 150 -30.50 27.70 6.01
C ILE A 150 -31.91 27.73 6.63
N PRO A 151 -32.65 26.61 6.68
CA PRO A 151 -33.95 26.56 7.35
C PRO A 151 -33.89 26.98 8.82
N THR A 152 -32.84 26.52 9.52
CA THR A 152 -32.64 26.79 10.93
C THR A 152 -32.44 28.28 11.21
N MET A 153 -31.63 28.97 10.40
CA MET A 153 -31.44 30.42 10.50
C MET A 153 -32.75 31.17 10.28
N ILE A 154 -33.51 30.83 9.23
CA ILE A 154 -34.78 31.47 8.91
C ILE A 154 -35.77 31.30 10.05
N ALA A 155 -35.92 30.08 10.55
CA ALA A 155 -36.81 29.77 11.67
C ALA A 155 -36.37 30.48 12.94
N SER A 156 -35.07 30.59 13.20
CA SER A 156 -34.50 31.27 14.37
C SER A 156 -34.78 32.75 14.35
N PHE A 157 -34.60 33.43 13.22
CA PHE A 157 -34.90 34.85 13.08
C PHE A 157 -36.39 35.13 13.28
N TRP A 158 -37.25 34.24 12.79
CA TRP A 158 -38.69 34.44 12.95
C TRP A 158 -39.24 34.03 14.35
N GLY A 159 -38.49 33.19 15.06
CA GLY A 159 -38.81 32.85 16.46
C GLY A 159 -38.38 33.90 17.48
N MET A 160 -37.82 35.04 17.03
CA MET A 160 -37.40 36.10 17.95
C MET A 160 -38.60 36.84 18.57
N ASN A 161 -38.46 37.27 19.83
CA ASN A 161 -39.48 38.05 20.58
C ASN A 161 -39.49 39.54 20.16
N VAL A 162 -39.36 39.83 18.87
CA VAL A 162 -39.42 41.17 18.28
C VAL A 162 -40.46 41.18 17.16
N PRO A 163 -41.05 42.33 16.80
CA PRO A 163 -42.01 42.42 15.70
C PRO A 163 -41.34 42.00 14.39
N VAL A 164 -41.70 40.81 13.89
CA VAL A 164 -41.20 40.30 12.62
C VAL A 164 -42.27 40.46 11.52
N PRO A 165 -41.85 40.64 10.25
CA PRO A 165 -42.80 40.75 9.15
C PRO A 165 -43.69 39.52 9.06
N LEU A 166 -44.97 39.70 8.75
CA LEU A 166 -45.97 38.64 8.61
C LEU A 166 -46.35 37.88 9.86
N ALA A 167 -45.89 38.29 11.07
CA ALA A 167 -46.20 37.60 12.33
C ALA A 167 -47.73 37.48 12.62
N HIS A 168 -48.50 38.44 12.17
CA HIS A 168 -49.98 38.47 12.36
C HIS A 168 -50.75 37.92 11.16
N SER A 169 -50.07 37.41 10.12
CA SER A 169 -50.71 36.83 8.91
C SER A 169 -51.10 35.39 9.16
N ALA A 170 -52.33 34.99 8.84
CA ALA A 170 -52.76 33.60 8.92
C ALA A 170 -51.91 32.62 8.03
N HIS A 171 -51.31 33.16 6.98
CA HIS A 171 -50.46 32.39 6.05
C HIS A 171 -48.96 32.56 6.28
N GLY A 172 -48.58 33.35 7.28
CA GLY A 172 -47.17 33.67 7.57
C GLY A 172 -46.26 32.44 7.73
N PHE A 173 -46.69 31.44 8.48
CA PHE A 173 -45.98 30.19 8.68
C PHE A 173 -45.75 29.42 7.36
N LEU A 174 -46.80 29.33 6.53
CA LEU A 174 -46.74 28.59 5.25
C LEU A 174 -45.77 29.28 4.25
N ILE A 175 -45.81 30.61 4.20
CA ILE A 175 -44.89 31.41 3.35
C ILE A 175 -43.44 31.17 3.83
N LEU A 176 -43.17 31.17 5.12
CA LEU A 176 -41.86 30.95 5.70
C LEU A 176 -41.31 29.55 5.34
N VAL A 177 -42.12 28.52 5.46
CA VAL A 177 -41.74 27.15 5.09
C VAL A 177 -41.39 27.05 3.60
N ILE A 178 -42.24 27.65 2.74
CA ILE A 178 -41.99 27.64 1.30
C ILE A 178 -40.70 28.37 0.94
N VAL A 179 -40.46 29.57 1.47
CA VAL A 179 -39.23 30.34 1.22
C VAL A 179 -37.99 29.59 1.73
N SER A 180 -38.09 29.00 2.90
CA SER A 180 -37.02 28.19 3.49
C SER A 180 -36.69 26.99 2.61
N LEU A 181 -37.65 26.25 2.09
CA LEU A 181 -37.44 25.13 1.19
C LEU A 181 -36.82 25.59 -0.13
N ILE A 182 -37.29 26.67 -0.75
CA ILE A 182 -36.73 27.20 -1.99
C ILE A 182 -35.27 27.58 -1.79
N LEU A 183 -34.92 28.30 -0.72
CA LEU A 183 -33.56 28.73 -0.44
C LEU A 183 -32.64 27.54 -0.12
N THR A 184 -33.15 26.52 0.56
CA THR A 184 -32.43 25.26 0.84
C THR A 184 -32.09 24.51 -0.44
N ILE A 185 -33.09 24.34 -1.35
CA ILE A 185 -32.89 23.66 -2.63
C ILE A 185 -31.93 24.46 -3.51
N PHE A 186 -32.08 25.79 -3.56
CA PHE A 186 -31.22 26.69 -4.34
C PHE A 186 -29.77 26.67 -3.81
N GLY A 187 -29.58 26.74 -2.51
CA GLY A 187 -28.26 26.61 -1.86
C GLY A 187 -27.60 25.28 -2.16
N GLY A 188 -28.34 24.17 -2.03
CA GLY A 188 -27.88 22.84 -2.37
C GLY A 188 -27.51 22.70 -3.84
N TYR A 189 -28.29 23.29 -4.76
CA TYR A 189 -28.01 23.29 -6.19
C TYR A 189 -26.70 24.05 -6.53
N ILE A 190 -26.50 25.24 -5.94
CA ILE A 190 -25.30 26.07 -6.17
C ILE A 190 -24.05 25.33 -5.68
N LEU A 191 -24.12 24.77 -4.47
CA LEU A 191 -22.99 24.02 -3.89
C LEU A 191 -22.65 22.76 -4.67
N GLY A 192 -23.67 22.03 -5.14
CA GLY A 192 -23.49 20.87 -6.00
C GLY A 192 -22.92 21.21 -7.39
N LYS A 193 -23.38 22.33 -8.01
CA LYS A 193 -22.88 22.75 -9.34
C LYS A 193 -21.44 23.27 -9.34
N LYS A 194 -20.95 23.75 -8.23
CA LYS A 194 -19.58 24.34 -8.12
C LYS A 194 -18.46 23.29 -8.06
N ASN A 195 -18.68 22.04 -8.48
CA ASN A 195 -17.69 20.97 -8.45
C ASN A 195 -17.02 20.79 -7.08
N MET A 196 -17.77 21.00 -6.03
CA MET A 196 -17.31 20.64 -4.68
C MET A 196 -17.46 19.13 -4.39
N PHE A 197 -17.96 18.40 -5.38
CA PHE A 197 -17.94 16.94 -5.45
C PHE A 197 -16.75 16.43 -6.27
#